data_e1098af9ffc84394b1ff1295f4b914d1
#
_entry.id   e1098af9ffc84394b1ff1295f4b914d1
#
_cell.length_a   1.000
_cell.length_b   1.000
_cell.length_c   1.000
_cell.angle_alpha   90.00
_cell.angle_beta   90.00
_cell.angle_gamma   90.00
#
_symmetry.space_group_name_H-M   'P 1'
#
loop_
_entity.id
_entity.type
_entity.pdbx_description
1 polymer ?
#
loop_
_entity_poly.entity_id
_entity_poly.type
_entity_poly.pdbx_seq_one_letter_code
_entity_poly.pdbx_strand_id
1 'polypeptide(L)'
;MSRKGENIRKRKDGRWEARYMKGRDMNGKIRYGYLYGRSYKEVKEKKIRMISEYPAFFTYGSQPSALLEDDRICTVSAHWKNHIRYTVKESTYSNYGEILENHILPALGETSVRKFTNRTLLSFVQRELEKGMSYGSIHVIMGVLKNILHYGQELGCFPGELLKFPRIPAGGKEIRIMSKEDFRKLDACLSEGTDPFTFGILLCMYTGIRVGELCGLKWEDIDFNHCKIHIRRTVTRVKNLDMTLTEGQGVCPRTRINIGTPKTSTSMREIPLPDRLLSIGTALKKNGRCFLLTGTENCVEPRTVQRRYAALLKKCQIPHIKIHSLRHQFSCRWIEQGFDTKSLSEILGHTSVKTTLDLYVHIQAETKREYMNQLTTP
;
A
#
# COMPACT_ATOMS: atom_id res chain seq x y z
N MET A 1 -4.56 -2.04 39.87
CA MET A 1 -6.03 -2.22 39.82
C MET A 1 -6.60 -1.24 38.81
N SER A 2 -7.41 -1.70 37.84
CA SER A 2 -8.09 -0.79 36.90
C SER A 2 -9.18 -0.04 37.62
N ARG A 3 -9.17 1.30 37.57
CA ARG A 3 -10.25 2.11 38.12
C ARG A 3 -11.54 1.85 37.34
N LYS A 4 -12.64 1.53 38.00
CA LYS A 4 -13.96 1.37 37.38
C LYS A 4 -14.31 2.64 36.61
N GLY A 5 -14.58 2.54 35.28
CA GLY A 5 -15.05 3.63 34.43
C GLY A 5 -14.08 4.07 33.32
N GLU A 6 -12.78 3.81 33.39
CA GLU A 6 -11.84 4.32 32.38
C GLU A 6 -11.71 3.43 31.13
N ASN A 7 -12.26 2.21 31.12
CA ASN A 7 -12.16 1.25 30.01
C ASN A 7 -10.71 1.00 29.53
N ILE A 8 -9.76 1.00 30.49
CA ILE A 8 -8.34 0.71 30.26
C ILE A 8 -7.99 -0.56 31.05
N ARG A 9 -7.40 -1.55 30.39
CA ARG A 9 -7.03 -2.82 31.01
C ARG A 9 -5.66 -3.30 30.56
N LYS A 10 -4.99 -4.10 31.38
CA LYS A 10 -3.77 -4.81 31.00
C LYS A 10 -4.16 -6.14 30.35
N ARG A 11 -3.61 -6.43 29.20
CA ARG A 11 -3.82 -7.69 28.46
C ARG A 11 -2.91 -8.79 28.99
N LYS A 12 -3.21 -10.04 28.66
CA LYS A 12 -2.36 -11.20 29.00
C LYS A 12 -0.98 -11.14 28.36
N ASP A 13 -0.85 -10.45 27.21
CA ASP A 13 0.42 -10.22 26.49
C ASP A 13 1.27 -9.07 27.08
N GLY A 14 0.89 -8.54 28.25
CA GLY A 14 1.62 -7.50 28.96
C GLY A 14 1.31 -6.06 28.51
N ARG A 15 0.70 -5.87 27.36
CA ARG A 15 0.34 -4.54 26.83
C ARG A 15 -0.90 -3.97 27.53
N TRP A 16 -1.01 -2.65 27.57
CA TRP A 16 -2.21 -1.95 28.01
C TRP A 16 -3.10 -1.63 26.80
N GLU A 17 -4.41 -1.79 27.01
CA GLU A 17 -5.45 -1.56 26.02
C GLU A 17 -6.49 -0.61 26.60
N ALA A 18 -6.77 0.49 25.89
CA ALA A 18 -7.94 1.32 26.14
C ALA A 18 -9.01 1.07 25.09
N ARG A 19 -10.21 0.84 25.56
CA ARG A 19 -11.40 0.73 24.70
C ARG A 19 -12.13 2.08 24.66
N TYR A 20 -12.48 2.52 23.47
CA TYR A 20 -13.31 3.71 23.26
C TYR A 20 -14.48 3.38 22.33
N MET A 21 -15.55 4.13 22.46
CA MET A 21 -16.73 3.97 21.61
C MET A 21 -16.42 4.60 20.23
N LYS A 22 -16.52 3.81 19.15
CA LYS A 22 -16.29 4.25 17.77
C LYS A 22 -17.59 4.64 17.06
N GLY A 23 -18.75 4.34 17.69
CA GLY A 23 -20.08 4.56 17.15
C GLY A 23 -21.01 3.37 17.46
N ARG A 24 -22.17 3.36 16.84
CA ARG A 24 -23.11 2.23 16.87
C ARG A 24 -23.25 1.65 15.46
N ASP A 25 -23.54 0.36 15.37
CA ASP A 25 -23.91 -0.27 14.10
C ASP A 25 -25.41 -0.02 13.78
N MET A 26 -25.86 -0.52 12.63
CA MET A 26 -27.23 -0.34 12.15
C MET A 26 -28.31 -0.92 13.08
N ASN A 27 -27.93 -1.85 13.95
CA ASN A 27 -28.81 -2.46 14.95
C ASN A 27 -28.72 -1.77 16.31
N GLY A 28 -28.08 -0.58 16.37
CA GLY A 28 -27.89 0.18 17.61
C GLY A 28 -26.80 -0.37 18.53
N LYS A 29 -26.10 -1.46 18.15
CA LYS A 29 -25.03 -2.06 18.93
C LYS A 29 -23.75 -1.22 18.88
N ILE A 30 -23.15 -0.97 20.05
CA ILE A 30 -21.96 -0.15 20.19
C ILE A 30 -20.77 -0.84 19.51
N ARG A 31 -20.11 -0.14 18.57
CA ARG A 31 -18.82 -0.53 17.99
C ARG A 31 -17.70 0.13 18.77
N TYR A 32 -16.70 -0.66 19.14
CA TYR A 32 -15.54 -0.20 19.89
C TYR A 32 -14.29 -0.12 19.05
N GLY A 33 -13.48 0.92 19.28
CA GLY A 33 -12.10 0.99 18.85
C GLY A 33 -11.16 0.71 20.02
N TYR A 34 -9.91 0.39 19.72
CA TYR A 34 -8.91 0.02 20.72
C TYR A 34 -7.61 0.79 20.48
N LEU A 35 -7.02 1.27 21.57
CA LEU A 35 -5.70 1.90 21.60
C LEU A 35 -4.77 1.05 22.44
N TYR A 36 -3.52 0.92 22.01
CA TYR A 36 -2.55 0.06 22.68
C TYR A 36 -1.31 0.85 23.09
N GLY A 37 -0.70 0.45 24.20
CA GLY A 37 0.55 1.03 24.70
C GLY A 37 1.27 0.10 25.67
N ARG A 38 2.50 0.46 26.01
CA ARG A 38 3.35 -0.30 26.93
C ARG A 38 3.03 -0.02 28.40
N SER A 39 2.45 1.15 28.68
CA SER A 39 2.07 1.56 30.03
C SER A 39 0.62 2.09 30.10
N TYR A 40 0.03 2.05 31.28
CA TYR A 40 -1.28 2.65 31.56
C TYR A 40 -1.29 4.14 31.24
N LYS A 41 -0.23 4.87 31.61
CA LYS A 41 -0.11 6.31 31.37
C LYS A 41 -0.12 6.63 29.90
N GLU A 42 0.67 5.92 29.10
CA GLU A 42 0.75 6.08 27.63
C GLU A 42 -0.61 5.88 26.97
N VAL A 43 -1.34 4.83 27.36
CA VAL A 43 -2.65 4.52 26.75
C VAL A 43 -3.71 5.51 27.20
N LYS A 44 -3.64 6.01 28.43
CA LYS A 44 -4.51 7.07 28.93
C LYS A 44 -4.28 8.39 28.19
N GLU A 45 -3.03 8.78 28.00
CA GLU A 45 -2.67 9.98 27.22
C GLU A 45 -3.12 9.87 25.76
N LYS A 46 -2.89 8.73 25.11
CA LYS A 46 -3.39 8.44 23.75
C LYS A 46 -4.92 8.57 23.68
N LYS A 47 -5.63 8.06 24.68
CA LYS A 47 -7.08 8.15 24.74
C LYS A 47 -7.56 9.60 24.93
N ILE A 48 -6.93 10.35 25.84
CA ILE A 48 -7.26 11.77 26.08
C ILE A 48 -6.98 12.59 24.84
N ARG A 49 -5.81 12.40 24.20
CA ARG A 49 -5.47 13.11 22.96
C ARG A 49 -6.48 12.79 21.87
N MET A 50 -6.86 11.53 21.70
CA MET A 50 -7.87 11.13 20.72
C MET A 50 -9.24 11.77 21.01
N ILE A 51 -9.65 11.87 22.28
CA ILE A 51 -10.88 12.53 22.67
C ILE A 51 -10.83 14.05 22.39
N SER A 52 -9.69 14.70 22.65
CA SER A 52 -9.53 16.14 22.44
C SER A 52 -9.35 16.51 20.97
N GLU A 53 -8.66 15.67 20.20
CA GLU A 53 -8.42 15.89 18.75
C GLU A 53 -9.64 15.49 17.90
N TYR A 54 -10.50 14.62 18.43
CA TYR A 54 -11.67 14.09 17.70
C TYR A 54 -12.94 14.09 18.57
N PRO A 55 -13.42 15.26 19.03
CA PRO A 55 -14.62 15.33 19.86
C PRO A 55 -15.85 14.74 19.17
N ALA A 56 -15.94 14.79 17.84
CA ALA A 56 -17.02 14.19 17.07
C ALA A 56 -17.15 12.67 17.22
N PHE A 57 -16.08 11.92 17.54
CA PHE A 57 -16.17 10.48 17.81
C PHE A 57 -16.86 10.15 19.14
N PHE A 58 -16.92 11.09 20.07
CA PHE A 58 -17.39 10.86 21.45
C PHE A 58 -18.74 11.51 21.73
N THR A 59 -19.17 12.46 20.94
CA THR A 59 -20.48 13.14 21.04
C THR A 59 -21.61 12.38 20.34
N TYR A 60 -21.31 11.25 19.68
CA TYR A 60 -22.28 10.44 18.94
C TYR A 60 -23.15 9.56 19.85
N GLY A 61 -23.78 10.15 20.84
CA GLY A 61 -24.67 9.42 21.76
C GLY A 61 -25.93 10.16 22.16
N SER A 62 -26.11 11.42 21.79
CA SER A 62 -27.21 12.20 22.37
C SER A 62 -27.84 13.30 21.51
N GLN A 63 -27.50 13.39 20.22
CA GLN A 63 -28.37 14.10 19.25
C GLN A 63 -28.15 13.52 17.85
N PRO A 64 -29.17 13.42 16.97
CA PRO A 64 -28.94 13.30 15.56
C PRO A 64 -28.11 14.54 15.20
N SER A 65 -26.82 14.33 14.82
CA SER A 65 -26.00 15.39 14.27
C SER A 65 -26.84 16.13 13.20
N ALA A 66 -26.81 17.45 13.24
CA ALA A 66 -27.49 18.24 12.24
C ALA A 66 -27.29 17.56 10.87
N LEU A 67 -28.38 17.07 10.31
CA LEU A 67 -28.41 16.49 8.98
C LEU A 67 -27.66 17.49 8.12
N LEU A 68 -26.66 17.06 7.37
CA LEU A 68 -26.03 17.97 6.41
C LEU A 68 -27.18 18.54 5.58
N GLU A 69 -27.34 19.86 5.57
CA GLU A 69 -28.40 20.53 4.80
C GLU A 69 -28.31 20.15 3.33
N ASP A 70 -27.08 19.86 2.88
CA ASP A 70 -26.77 19.40 1.54
C ASP A 70 -26.25 17.95 1.59
N ASP A 71 -27.08 17.02 1.10
CA ASP A 71 -26.79 15.58 1.06
C ASP A 71 -26.17 15.12 -0.29
N ARG A 72 -25.67 16.06 -1.11
CA ARG A 72 -24.98 15.70 -2.36
C ARG A 72 -23.64 15.00 -2.10
N ILE A 73 -23.27 14.13 -3.03
CA ILE A 73 -21.99 13.40 -2.96
C ILE A 73 -20.80 14.34 -2.83
N CYS A 74 -20.79 15.50 -3.48
CA CYS A 74 -19.71 16.49 -3.36
C CYS A 74 -19.53 16.93 -1.91
N THR A 75 -20.63 17.27 -1.21
CA THR A 75 -20.61 17.73 0.19
C THR A 75 -20.22 16.59 1.14
N VAL A 76 -20.87 15.44 1.02
CA VAL A 76 -20.57 14.25 1.85
C VAL A 76 -19.12 13.80 1.66
N SER A 77 -18.60 13.81 0.43
CA SER A 77 -17.22 13.42 0.15
C SER A 77 -16.20 14.41 0.71
N ALA A 78 -16.49 15.72 0.73
CA ALA A 78 -15.64 16.72 1.35
C ALA A 78 -15.55 16.49 2.86
N HIS A 79 -16.67 16.24 3.53
CA HIS A 79 -16.71 15.89 4.95
C HIS A 79 -15.97 14.58 5.24
N TRP A 80 -16.21 13.55 4.42
CA TRP A 80 -15.50 12.27 4.53
C TRP A 80 -13.99 12.45 4.36
N LYS A 81 -13.56 13.22 3.35
CA LYS A 81 -12.14 13.50 3.09
C LYS A 81 -11.46 14.16 4.30
N ASN A 82 -12.12 15.15 4.92
CA ASN A 82 -11.63 15.78 6.14
C ASN A 82 -11.56 14.79 7.31
N HIS A 83 -12.59 13.94 7.46
CA HIS A 83 -12.65 12.92 8.50
C HIS A 83 -11.50 11.91 8.42
N ILE A 84 -11.14 11.46 7.22
CA ILE A 84 -10.07 10.46 7.04
C ILE A 84 -8.66 11.05 7.02
N ARG A 85 -8.49 12.38 6.97
CA ARG A 85 -7.21 13.06 6.78
C ARG A 85 -6.10 12.55 7.70
N TYR A 86 -6.43 12.29 8.96
CA TYR A 86 -5.46 11.85 9.97
C TYR A 86 -5.52 10.34 10.27
N THR A 87 -6.45 9.62 9.67
CA THR A 87 -6.63 8.17 9.92
C THR A 87 -5.97 7.31 8.86
N VAL A 88 -5.69 7.86 7.70
CA VAL A 88 -5.04 7.15 6.58
C VAL A 88 -3.66 7.75 6.30
N LYS A 89 -2.79 6.96 5.66
CA LYS A 89 -1.49 7.46 5.19
C LYS A 89 -1.68 8.54 4.13
N GLU A 90 -0.78 9.51 4.11
CA GLU A 90 -0.79 10.62 3.16
C GLU A 90 -0.90 10.16 1.69
N SER A 91 -0.17 9.10 1.32
CA SER A 91 -0.28 8.53 -0.04
C SER A 91 -1.66 7.97 -0.36
N THR A 92 -2.36 7.40 0.64
CA THR A 92 -3.73 6.90 0.49
C THR A 92 -4.71 8.05 0.39
N TYR A 93 -4.54 9.06 1.23
CA TYR A 93 -5.34 10.28 1.21
C TYR A 93 -5.23 11.01 -0.15
N SER A 94 -4.01 11.14 -0.67
CA SER A 94 -3.74 11.71 -1.99
C SER A 94 -4.45 10.94 -3.10
N ASN A 95 -4.32 9.61 -3.09
CA ASN A 95 -4.97 8.74 -4.08
C ASN A 95 -6.51 8.81 -4.02
N TYR A 96 -7.08 8.89 -2.82
CA TYR A 96 -8.53 9.07 -2.66
C TYR A 96 -8.98 10.43 -3.21
N GLY A 97 -8.18 11.49 -3.03
CA GLY A 97 -8.44 12.79 -3.62
C GLY A 97 -8.45 12.74 -5.16
N GLU A 98 -7.48 12.04 -5.77
CA GLU A 98 -7.44 11.87 -7.23
C GLU A 98 -8.64 11.09 -7.75
N ILE A 99 -9.06 10.04 -7.06
CA ILE A 99 -10.24 9.26 -7.43
C ILE A 99 -11.51 10.11 -7.34
N LEU A 100 -11.64 10.91 -6.30
CA LEU A 100 -12.75 11.84 -6.15
C LEU A 100 -12.79 12.84 -7.30
N GLU A 101 -11.70 13.56 -7.52
CA GLU A 101 -11.60 14.65 -8.49
C GLU A 101 -11.77 14.19 -9.94
N ASN A 102 -11.22 13.02 -10.30
CA ASN A 102 -11.18 12.56 -11.68
C ASN A 102 -12.34 11.63 -12.06
N HIS A 103 -12.98 10.95 -11.11
CA HIS A 103 -13.97 9.92 -11.41
C HIS A 103 -15.31 10.14 -10.71
N ILE A 104 -15.32 10.32 -9.38
CA ILE A 104 -16.57 10.31 -8.61
C ILE A 104 -17.31 11.64 -8.75
N LEU A 105 -16.64 12.77 -8.48
CA LEU A 105 -17.27 14.09 -8.49
C LEU A 105 -17.80 14.49 -9.88
N PRO A 106 -17.06 14.28 -10.99
CA PRO A 106 -17.58 14.63 -12.32
C PRO A 106 -18.81 13.85 -12.73
N ALA A 107 -19.00 12.65 -12.18
CA ALA A 107 -20.09 11.75 -12.57
C ALA A 107 -21.27 11.79 -11.60
N LEU A 108 -21.01 11.97 -10.31
CA LEU A 108 -21.97 11.75 -9.23
C LEU A 108 -22.02 12.92 -8.22
N GLY A 109 -21.17 13.93 -8.35
CA GLY A 109 -21.02 15.00 -7.37
C GLY A 109 -22.32 15.69 -6.98
N GLU A 110 -23.18 15.97 -7.96
CA GLU A 110 -24.48 16.63 -7.77
C GLU A 110 -25.61 15.68 -7.36
N THR A 111 -25.32 14.36 -7.27
CA THR A 111 -26.32 13.35 -6.91
C THR A 111 -26.54 13.37 -5.40
N SER A 112 -27.80 13.52 -4.97
CA SER A 112 -28.19 13.36 -3.57
C SER A 112 -27.96 11.92 -3.11
N VAL A 113 -27.31 11.73 -1.95
CA VAL A 113 -27.08 10.42 -1.35
C VAL A 113 -28.40 9.67 -1.10
N ARG A 114 -29.48 10.39 -0.75
CA ARG A 114 -30.81 9.80 -0.52
C ARG A 114 -31.43 9.20 -1.78
N LYS A 115 -31.09 9.74 -2.96
CA LYS A 115 -31.58 9.26 -4.26
C LYS A 115 -30.69 8.17 -4.86
N PHE A 116 -29.65 7.76 -4.13
CA PHE A 116 -28.72 6.74 -4.63
C PHE A 116 -29.39 5.36 -4.68
N THR A 117 -29.28 4.71 -5.81
CA THR A 117 -29.87 3.40 -6.07
C THR A 117 -28.83 2.44 -6.64
N ASN A 118 -29.14 1.14 -6.65
CA ASN A 118 -28.30 0.15 -7.33
C ASN A 118 -28.18 0.45 -8.83
N ARG A 119 -29.21 1.05 -9.45
CA ARG A 119 -29.18 1.48 -10.86
C ARG A 119 -28.15 2.60 -11.06
N THR A 120 -28.07 3.55 -10.14
CA THR A 120 -27.04 4.63 -10.18
C THR A 120 -25.63 4.04 -10.14
N LEU A 121 -25.41 3.04 -9.28
CA LEU A 121 -24.09 2.35 -9.19
C LEU A 121 -23.75 1.62 -10.50
N LEU A 122 -24.72 0.90 -11.08
CA LEU A 122 -24.52 0.17 -12.34
C LEU A 122 -24.24 1.12 -13.51
N SER A 123 -25.01 2.22 -13.64
CA SER A 123 -24.78 3.23 -14.68
C SER A 123 -23.43 3.92 -14.54
N PHE A 124 -22.97 4.14 -13.30
CA PHE A 124 -21.63 4.67 -13.04
C PHE A 124 -20.53 3.69 -13.48
N VAL A 125 -20.63 2.41 -13.11
CA VAL A 125 -19.69 1.37 -13.54
C VAL A 125 -19.65 1.25 -15.06
N GLN A 126 -20.81 1.24 -15.72
CA GLN A 126 -20.89 1.17 -17.18
C GLN A 126 -20.18 2.36 -17.83
N ARG A 127 -20.43 3.58 -17.37
CA ARG A 127 -19.76 4.80 -17.86
C ARG A 127 -18.22 4.73 -17.72
N GLU A 128 -17.71 4.23 -16.59
CA GLU A 128 -16.26 4.10 -16.41
C GLU A 128 -15.67 2.99 -17.32
N LEU A 129 -16.43 1.92 -17.61
CA LEU A 129 -16.03 0.90 -18.59
C LEU A 129 -15.99 1.47 -20.02
N GLU A 130 -16.99 2.27 -20.41
CA GLU A 130 -17.05 2.95 -21.72
C GLU A 130 -15.88 3.91 -21.93
N LYS A 131 -15.34 4.51 -20.84
CA LYS A 131 -14.07 5.29 -20.86
C LYS A 131 -12.81 4.42 -21.01
N GLY A 132 -12.94 3.11 -21.12
CA GLY A 132 -11.81 2.19 -21.23
C GLY A 132 -11.11 1.85 -19.92
N MET A 133 -11.74 2.13 -18.77
CA MET A 133 -11.15 1.80 -17.47
C MET A 133 -11.11 0.29 -17.23
N SER A 134 -10.00 -0.18 -16.67
CA SER A 134 -9.87 -1.60 -16.30
C SER A 134 -10.77 -1.95 -15.11
N TYR A 135 -11.27 -3.18 -15.07
CA TYR A 135 -12.05 -3.69 -13.93
C TYR A 135 -11.35 -3.48 -12.57
N GLY A 136 -10.01 -3.65 -12.53
CA GLY A 136 -9.24 -3.41 -11.30
C GLY A 136 -9.26 -1.95 -10.86
N SER A 137 -9.22 -0.98 -11.80
CA SER A 137 -9.33 0.45 -11.50
C SER A 137 -10.74 0.78 -11.00
N ILE A 138 -11.77 0.25 -11.66
CA ILE A 138 -13.16 0.46 -11.27
C ILE A 138 -13.43 -0.12 -9.88
N HIS A 139 -12.85 -1.28 -9.55
CA HIS A 139 -12.96 -1.87 -8.21
C HIS A 139 -12.43 -0.93 -7.11
N VAL A 140 -11.29 -0.27 -7.36
CA VAL A 140 -10.73 0.71 -6.42
C VAL A 140 -11.62 1.94 -6.29
N ILE A 141 -12.11 2.49 -7.40
CA ILE A 141 -13.03 3.64 -7.43
C ILE A 141 -14.31 3.32 -6.65
N MET A 142 -14.91 2.15 -6.90
CA MET A 142 -16.11 1.70 -6.19
C MET A 142 -15.85 1.48 -4.70
N GLY A 143 -14.64 1.06 -4.32
CA GLY A 143 -14.24 0.97 -2.92
C GLY A 143 -14.25 2.34 -2.21
N VAL A 144 -13.75 3.38 -2.89
CA VAL A 144 -13.79 4.77 -2.36
C VAL A 144 -15.24 5.25 -2.27
N LEU A 145 -16.04 5.07 -3.32
CA LEU A 145 -17.46 5.46 -3.31
C LEU A 145 -18.23 4.76 -2.19
N LYS A 146 -17.96 3.46 -1.97
CA LYS A 146 -18.56 2.71 -0.86
C LYS A 146 -18.23 3.32 0.49
N ASN A 147 -16.99 3.74 0.72
CA ASN A 147 -16.58 4.37 1.97
C ASN A 147 -17.30 5.72 2.19
N ILE A 148 -17.48 6.51 1.12
CA ILE A 148 -18.20 7.79 1.19
C ILE A 148 -19.68 7.57 1.51
N LEU A 149 -20.34 6.64 0.84
CA LEU A 149 -21.75 6.32 1.09
C LEU A 149 -21.95 5.76 2.49
N HIS A 150 -21.04 4.93 2.96
CA HIS A 150 -21.07 4.41 4.34
C HIS A 150 -20.92 5.54 5.36
N TYR A 151 -20.02 6.49 5.11
CA TYR A 151 -19.87 7.67 5.95
C TYR A 151 -21.11 8.54 5.95
N GLY A 152 -21.73 8.80 4.79
CA GLY A 152 -23.01 9.48 4.68
C GLY A 152 -24.13 8.80 5.46
N GLN A 153 -24.14 7.47 5.50
CA GLN A 153 -25.07 6.68 6.31
C GLN A 153 -24.79 6.85 7.81
N GLU A 154 -23.53 6.87 8.23
CA GLU A 154 -23.16 7.16 9.62
C GLU A 154 -23.60 8.57 10.05
N LEU A 155 -23.63 9.53 9.16
CA LEU A 155 -24.13 10.88 9.39
C LEU A 155 -25.67 10.99 9.36
N GLY A 156 -26.39 9.91 9.06
CA GLY A 156 -27.84 9.94 8.95
C GLY A 156 -28.38 10.60 7.67
N CYS A 157 -27.49 10.91 6.70
CA CYS A 157 -27.90 11.46 5.41
C CYS A 157 -28.64 10.42 4.55
N PHE A 158 -28.53 9.14 4.90
CA PHE A 158 -29.05 8.03 4.11
C PHE A 158 -29.80 7.02 5.01
N PRO A 159 -31.12 7.08 5.08
CA PRO A 159 -31.94 6.18 5.92
C PRO A 159 -32.30 4.88 5.19
N GLY A 160 -31.45 4.32 4.35
CA GLY A 160 -31.84 3.21 3.53
C GLY A 160 -31.11 1.90 3.79
N GLU A 161 -31.66 0.82 3.25
CA GLU A 161 -31.02 -0.48 3.14
C GLU A 161 -29.64 -0.38 2.49
N LEU A 162 -28.72 -1.25 2.90
CA LEU A 162 -27.38 -1.37 2.32
C LEU A 162 -27.49 -1.53 0.80
N LEU A 163 -26.96 -0.53 0.07
CA LEU A 163 -26.81 -0.63 -1.38
C LEU A 163 -26.01 -1.89 -1.71
N LYS A 164 -26.55 -2.72 -2.58
CA LYS A 164 -25.85 -3.90 -3.08
C LYS A 164 -24.88 -3.46 -4.17
N PHE A 165 -23.62 -3.28 -3.79
CA PHE A 165 -22.57 -2.95 -4.75
C PHE A 165 -22.44 -4.05 -5.81
N PRO A 166 -22.39 -3.71 -7.09
CA PRO A 166 -22.23 -4.66 -8.15
C PRO A 166 -20.93 -5.43 -8.00
N ARG A 167 -20.98 -6.75 -8.21
CA ARG A 167 -19.79 -7.58 -8.23
C ARG A 167 -19.01 -7.29 -9.51
N ILE A 168 -17.93 -6.55 -9.40
CA ILE A 168 -17.01 -6.27 -10.50
C ILE A 168 -16.12 -7.49 -10.68
N PRO A 169 -16.05 -8.08 -11.89
CA PRO A 169 -15.14 -9.19 -12.15
C PRO A 169 -13.70 -8.78 -11.81
N ALA A 170 -12.99 -9.67 -11.13
CA ALA A 170 -11.55 -9.50 -11.02
C ALA A 170 -10.95 -9.67 -12.40
N GLY A 171 -10.60 -8.59 -13.07
CA GLY A 171 -9.89 -8.66 -14.34
C GLY A 171 -8.56 -9.39 -14.10
N GLY A 172 -8.44 -10.60 -14.62
CA GLY A 172 -7.19 -11.35 -14.58
C GLY A 172 -6.13 -10.59 -15.36
N LYS A 173 -5.23 -9.89 -14.66
CA LYS A 173 -4.01 -9.40 -15.29
C LYS A 173 -3.05 -10.56 -15.37
N GLU A 174 -2.77 -10.98 -16.59
CA GLU A 174 -1.65 -11.88 -16.84
C GLU A 174 -0.37 -11.24 -16.29
N ILE A 175 0.25 -11.91 -15.32
CA ILE A 175 1.51 -11.46 -14.75
C ILE A 175 2.58 -11.81 -15.77
N ARG A 176 3.05 -10.80 -16.51
CA ARG A 176 4.16 -11.00 -17.44
C ARG A 176 5.44 -11.17 -16.66
N ILE A 177 5.97 -12.39 -16.71
CA ILE A 177 7.28 -12.77 -16.17
C ILE A 177 8.29 -12.73 -17.33
N MET A 178 9.54 -12.47 -16.99
CA MET A 178 10.65 -12.51 -17.94
C MET A 178 10.96 -13.97 -18.31
N SER A 179 11.29 -14.23 -19.57
CA SER A 179 11.78 -15.56 -19.98
C SER A 179 13.08 -15.90 -19.26
N LYS A 180 13.40 -17.21 -19.13
CA LYS A 180 14.67 -17.62 -18.54
C LYS A 180 15.87 -17.08 -19.33
N GLU A 181 15.73 -16.94 -20.64
CA GLU A 181 16.76 -16.38 -21.52
C GLU A 181 16.96 -14.88 -21.27
N ASP A 182 15.87 -14.10 -21.26
CA ASP A 182 15.94 -12.66 -20.99
C ASP A 182 16.46 -12.37 -19.60
N PHE A 183 16.10 -13.22 -18.61
CA PHE A 183 16.63 -13.09 -17.26
C PHE A 183 18.15 -13.29 -17.23
N ARG A 184 18.69 -14.27 -17.96
CA ARG A 184 20.13 -14.49 -18.07
C ARG A 184 20.82 -13.33 -18.79
N LYS A 185 20.22 -12.81 -19.87
CA LYS A 185 20.74 -11.62 -20.59
C LYS A 185 20.80 -10.41 -19.67
N LEU A 186 19.73 -10.14 -18.91
CA LEU A 186 19.71 -9.04 -17.96
C LEU A 186 20.76 -9.20 -16.87
N ASP A 187 20.87 -10.40 -16.30
CA ASP A 187 21.85 -10.74 -15.26
C ASP A 187 23.29 -10.53 -15.75
N ALA A 188 23.61 -10.97 -16.95
CA ALA A 188 24.92 -10.76 -17.57
C ALA A 188 25.22 -9.27 -17.77
N CYS A 189 24.30 -8.51 -18.37
CA CYS A 189 24.45 -7.07 -18.57
C CYS A 189 24.65 -6.30 -17.24
N LEU A 190 23.98 -6.73 -16.17
CA LEU A 190 24.11 -6.11 -14.85
C LEU A 190 25.39 -6.50 -14.12
N SER A 191 25.92 -7.70 -14.40
CA SER A 191 27.16 -8.20 -13.77
C SER A 191 28.41 -7.48 -14.29
N GLU A 192 28.36 -6.97 -15.50
CA GLU A 192 29.41 -6.13 -16.10
C GLU A 192 29.37 -4.70 -15.55
N GLY A 193 28.24 -4.29 -14.96
CA GLY A 193 28.04 -2.94 -14.43
C GLY A 193 28.68 -2.74 -13.07
N THR A 194 29.43 -1.64 -12.93
CA THR A 194 30.16 -1.25 -11.72
C THR A 194 29.55 -0.05 -11.02
N ASP A 195 28.26 0.24 -11.28
CA ASP A 195 27.59 1.40 -10.71
C ASP A 195 26.47 1.02 -9.70
N PRO A 196 26.14 1.91 -8.76
CA PRO A 196 25.12 1.64 -7.75
C PRO A 196 23.72 1.36 -8.31
N PHE A 197 23.39 1.81 -9.51
CA PHE A 197 22.10 1.52 -10.12
C PHE A 197 22.00 0.08 -10.59
N THR A 198 23.02 -0.45 -11.26
CA THR A 198 23.08 -1.85 -11.70
C THR A 198 23.01 -2.79 -10.49
N PHE A 199 23.76 -2.46 -9.43
CA PHE A 199 23.67 -3.19 -8.16
C PHE A 199 22.26 -3.15 -7.56
N GLY A 200 21.60 -1.99 -7.57
CA GLY A 200 20.21 -1.84 -7.10
C GLY A 200 19.22 -2.71 -7.89
N ILE A 201 19.38 -2.87 -9.21
CA ILE A 201 18.53 -3.77 -10.00
C ILE A 201 18.83 -5.24 -9.68
N LEU A 202 20.10 -5.62 -9.49
CA LEU A 202 20.46 -6.96 -9.01
C LEU A 202 19.82 -7.27 -7.65
N LEU A 203 19.80 -6.29 -6.72
CA LEU A 203 19.07 -6.45 -5.45
C LEU A 203 17.59 -6.74 -5.69
N CYS A 204 16.91 -6.02 -6.61
CA CYS A 204 15.52 -6.32 -6.95
C CYS A 204 15.33 -7.73 -7.52
N MET A 205 16.26 -8.19 -8.38
CA MET A 205 16.20 -9.52 -9.02
C MET A 205 16.38 -10.67 -8.02
N TYR A 206 17.26 -10.49 -7.04
CA TYR A 206 17.68 -11.59 -6.14
C TYR A 206 17.13 -11.51 -4.72
N THR A 207 16.44 -10.42 -4.36
CA THR A 207 15.82 -10.27 -3.03
C THR A 207 14.33 -9.92 -3.10
N GLY A 208 13.83 -9.57 -4.28
CA GLY A 208 12.43 -9.19 -4.46
C GLY A 208 12.00 -7.90 -3.74
N ILE A 209 12.93 -7.00 -3.36
CA ILE A 209 12.59 -5.71 -2.74
C ILE A 209 11.73 -4.85 -3.67
N ARG A 210 10.87 -4.01 -3.08
CA ARG A 210 10.03 -3.10 -3.87
C ARG A 210 10.86 -1.91 -4.35
N VAL A 211 10.51 -1.35 -5.52
CA VAL A 211 11.22 -0.17 -6.07
C VAL A 211 11.25 1.02 -5.10
N GLY A 212 10.19 1.26 -4.34
CA GLY A 212 10.18 2.31 -3.32
C GLY A 212 11.10 2.01 -2.14
N GLU A 213 11.27 0.74 -1.76
CA GLU A 213 12.20 0.28 -0.74
C GLU A 213 13.65 0.45 -1.24
N LEU A 214 13.91 0.05 -2.50
CA LEU A 214 15.21 0.27 -3.16
C LEU A 214 15.59 1.76 -3.18
N CYS A 215 14.67 2.66 -3.54
CA CYS A 215 14.91 4.10 -3.53
C CYS A 215 15.20 4.65 -2.13
N GLY A 216 14.66 4.00 -1.09
CA GLY A 216 14.86 4.37 0.31
C GLY A 216 16.07 3.72 0.97
N LEU A 217 16.76 2.80 0.27
CA LEU A 217 17.87 2.05 0.84
C LEU A 217 19.14 2.91 0.94
N LYS A 218 19.79 2.89 2.10
CA LYS A 218 21.06 3.51 2.35
C LYS A 218 22.16 2.46 2.50
N TRP A 219 23.41 2.86 2.35
CA TRP A 219 24.56 1.95 2.56
C TRP A 219 24.65 1.41 4.00
N GLU A 220 24.18 2.18 4.99
CA GLU A 220 24.09 1.72 6.40
C GLU A 220 23.05 0.61 6.64
N ASP A 221 22.10 0.42 5.72
CA ASP A 221 21.08 -0.62 5.80
C ASP A 221 21.61 -1.99 5.33
N ILE A 222 22.79 -2.03 4.70
CA ILE A 222 23.44 -3.27 4.26
C ILE A 222 24.47 -3.67 5.32
N ASP A 223 24.16 -4.73 6.04
CA ASP A 223 25.06 -5.34 6.99
C ASP A 223 25.91 -6.40 6.27
N PHE A 224 27.11 -6.00 5.87
CA PHE A 224 28.05 -6.89 5.16
C PHE A 224 28.61 -7.98 6.07
N ASN A 225 28.67 -7.76 7.38
CA ASN A 225 29.21 -8.73 8.34
C ASN A 225 28.22 -9.87 8.60
N HIS A 226 26.93 -9.53 8.71
CA HIS A 226 25.87 -10.51 8.94
C HIS A 226 25.13 -10.88 7.65
N CYS A 227 25.63 -10.47 6.49
CA CYS A 227 25.09 -10.85 5.16
C CYS A 227 23.60 -10.55 5.00
N LYS A 228 23.13 -9.34 5.38
CA LYS A 228 21.70 -8.99 5.32
C LYS A 228 21.42 -7.53 5.01
N ILE A 229 20.21 -7.27 4.50
CA ILE A 229 19.68 -5.92 4.28
C ILE A 229 18.54 -5.67 5.26
N HIS A 230 18.51 -4.48 5.84
CA HIS A 230 17.43 -3.98 6.67
C HIS A 230 16.51 -3.07 5.85
N ILE A 231 15.27 -3.46 5.63
CA ILE A 231 14.26 -2.62 4.98
C ILE A 231 13.61 -1.74 6.04
N ARG A 232 14.01 -0.45 6.07
CA ARG A 232 13.56 0.53 7.08
C ARG A 232 12.71 1.65 6.50
N ARG A 233 12.86 1.96 5.21
CA ARG A 233 12.29 3.12 4.54
C ARG A 233 11.68 2.76 3.20
N THR A 234 10.74 3.58 2.75
CA THR A 234 10.22 3.54 1.39
C THR A 234 10.04 4.97 0.86
N VAL A 235 10.35 5.16 -0.40
CA VAL A 235 10.18 6.44 -1.11
C VAL A 235 8.93 6.36 -1.97
N THR A 236 8.07 7.36 -1.85
CA THR A 236 6.86 7.50 -2.66
C THR A 236 6.72 8.96 -3.09
N ARG A 237 6.02 9.22 -4.19
CA ARG A 237 5.59 10.57 -4.56
C ARG A 237 4.15 10.77 -4.11
N VAL A 238 3.87 11.88 -3.46
CA VAL A 238 2.54 12.27 -2.98
C VAL A 238 2.19 13.66 -3.46
N LYS A 239 0.90 13.97 -3.60
CA LYS A 239 0.46 15.35 -3.85
C LYS A 239 0.82 16.22 -2.65
N ASN A 240 1.23 17.45 -2.92
CA ASN A 240 1.45 18.43 -1.88
C ASN A 240 0.09 18.95 -1.40
N LEU A 241 -0.28 18.60 -0.16
CA LEU A 241 -1.58 18.97 0.41
C LEU A 241 -1.57 20.37 1.03
N ASP A 242 -0.38 20.92 1.28
CA ASP A 242 -0.20 22.22 1.92
C ASP A 242 -0.17 23.38 0.91
N MET A 243 -0.93 23.28 -0.18
CA MET A 243 -1.16 24.40 -1.09
C MET A 243 -2.06 25.47 -0.45
N THR A 244 -1.65 26.04 0.67
CA THR A 244 -2.05 27.38 0.99
C THR A 244 -1.32 28.31 0.04
N LEU A 245 -2.06 28.94 -0.86
CA LEU A 245 -1.59 30.04 -1.69
C LEU A 245 -1.10 31.15 -0.76
N THR A 246 0.18 31.12 -0.41
CA THR A 246 0.85 32.31 0.07
C THR A 246 1.13 33.14 -1.19
N GLU A 247 0.30 34.16 -1.39
CA GLU A 247 0.54 35.20 -2.37
C GLU A 247 1.98 35.69 -2.19
N GLY A 248 2.81 35.52 -3.21
CA GLY A 248 4.15 36.11 -3.27
C GLY A 248 5.37 35.20 -3.23
N GLN A 249 5.26 33.90 -2.99
CA GLN A 249 6.38 32.94 -3.11
C GLN A 249 6.08 31.87 -4.14
N GLY A 250 7.01 31.66 -5.05
CA GLY A 250 6.94 30.87 -6.27
C GLY A 250 6.07 29.60 -6.24
N VAL A 251 5.61 29.16 -7.41
CA VAL A 251 4.68 28.03 -7.60
C VAL A 251 5.14 26.80 -6.81
N CYS A 252 4.45 26.51 -5.72
CA CYS A 252 4.70 25.33 -4.92
C CYS A 252 4.49 24.06 -5.80
N PRO A 253 5.43 23.13 -5.87
CA PRO A 253 5.30 21.95 -6.72
C PRO A 253 4.09 21.12 -6.30
N ARG A 254 3.24 20.74 -7.27
CA ARG A 254 2.01 19.95 -7.04
C ARG A 254 2.24 18.63 -6.31
N THR A 255 3.48 18.12 -6.32
CA THR A 255 3.83 16.84 -5.72
C THR A 255 5.18 16.93 -5.03
N ARG A 256 5.37 16.16 -3.96
CA ARG A 256 6.65 16.04 -3.24
C ARG A 256 7.06 14.58 -3.05
N ILE A 257 8.34 14.38 -2.83
CA ILE A 257 8.87 13.07 -2.42
C ILE A 257 8.58 12.90 -0.92
N ASN A 258 7.99 11.77 -0.58
CA ASN A 258 7.76 11.36 0.81
C ASN A 258 8.63 10.15 1.13
N ILE A 259 9.52 10.30 2.11
CA ILE A 259 10.34 9.21 2.67
C ILE A 259 9.64 8.79 3.96
N GLY A 260 9.00 7.63 3.94
CA GLY A 260 8.22 7.14 5.07
C GLY A 260 8.64 5.73 5.50
N THR A 261 8.09 5.30 6.64
CA THR A 261 8.19 3.90 7.05
C THR A 261 7.36 3.03 6.10
N PRO A 262 7.74 1.76 5.89
CA PRO A 262 6.94 0.81 5.12
C PRO A 262 5.49 0.71 5.63
N LYS A 263 4.56 0.24 4.76
CA LYS A 263 3.10 0.28 5.04
C LYS A 263 2.67 -0.46 6.31
N THR A 264 3.37 -1.52 6.69
CA THR A 264 3.02 -2.39 7.82
C THR A 264 4.26 -2.70 8.64
N SER A 265 4.08 -3.11 9.89
CA SER A 265 5.19 -3.59 10.74
C SER A 265 5.93 -4.78 10.12
N THR A 266 5.22 -5.66 9.41
CA THR A 266 5.80 -6.79 8.67
C THR A 266 6.64 -6.37 7.46
N SER A 267 6.49 -5.13 6.99
CA SER A 267 7.30 -4.61 5.88
C SER A 267 8.67 -4.11 6.34
N MET A 268 8.86 -3.82 7.65
CA MET A 268 10.19 -3.65 8.24
C MET A 268 10.74 -5.06 8.50
N ARG A 269 11.74 -5.45 7.74
CA ARG A 269 12.26 -6.80 7.72
C ARG A 269 13.73 -6.83 7.39
N GLU A 270 14.34 -7.97 7.69
CA GLU A 270 15.69 -8.31 7.26
C GLU A 270 15.61 -9.28 6.09
N ILE A 271 16.47 -9.11 5.11
CA ILE A 271 16.56 -9.99 3.94
C ILE A 271 17.99 -10.49 3.85
N PRO A 272 18.23 -11.82 3.89
CA PRO A 272 19.54 -12.38 3.65
C PRO A 272 20.08 -12.00 2.27
N LEU A 273 21.37 -11.67 2.19
CA LEU A 273 22.06 -11.36 0.94
C LEU A 273 22.86 -12.56 0.46
N PRO A 274 22.70 -12.95 -0.82
CA PRO A 274 23.60 -13.93 -1.44
C PRO A 274 25.04 -13.40 -1.53
N ASP A 275 26.03 -14.30 -1.41
CA ASP A 275 27.45 -13.96 -1.43
C ASP A 275 27.89 -13.14 -2.65
N ARG A 276 27.30 -13.47 -3.82
CA ARG A 276 27.53 -12.70 -5.05
C ARG A 276 27.18 -11.22 -4.90
N LEU A 277 26.07 -10.91 -4.23
CA LEU A 277 25.65 -9.50 -4.03
C LEU A 277 26.50 -8.84 -2.95
N LEU A 278 26.98 -9.58 -1.96
CA LEU A 278 27.92 -9.08 -0.97
C LEU A 278 29.23 -8.63 -1.61
N SER A 279 29.81 -9.45 -2.48
CA SER A 279 31.06 -9.14 -3.19
C SER A 279 30.91 -7.86 -4.02
N ILE A 280 29.85 -7.74 -4.83
CA ILE A 280 29.57 -6.55 -5.64
C ILE A 280 29.33 -5.32 -4.73
N GLY A 281 28.51 -5.48 -3.71
CA GLY A 281 28.17 -4.41 -2.76
C GLY A 281 29.38 -3.89 -2.00
N THR A 282 30.30 -4.77 -1.58
CA THR A 282 31.53 -4.41 -0.88
C THR A 282 32.42 -3.54 -1.77
N ALA A 283 32.56 -3.89 -3.04
CA ALA A 283 33.35 -3.10 -4.00
C ALA A 283 32.76 -1.71 -4.27
N LEU A 284 31.42 -1.55 -4.17
CA LEU A 284 30.70 -0.31 -4.41
C LEU A 284 30.43 0.52 -3.16
N LYS A 285 30.72 -0.03 -1.96
CA LYS A 285 30.38 0.57 -0.67
C LYS A 285 30.83 2.02 -0.57
N LYS A 286 29.89 2.88 -0.16
CA LYS A 286 30.13 4.31 0.14
C LYS A 286 29.79 4.62 1.59
N ASN A 287 29.88 5.92 1.94
CA ASN A 287 29.49 6.40 3.27
C ASN A 287 28.08 5.90 3.64
N GLY A 288 27.91 5.35 4.83
CA GLY A 288 26.67 4.74 5.31
C GLY A 288 25.44 5.65 5.26
N ARG A 289 25.62 6.96 5.44
CA ARG A 289 24.53 7.96 5.42
C ARG A 289 23.95 8.22 4.03
N CYS A 290 24.69 7.89 2.98
CA CYS A 290 24.26 8.10 1.59
C CYS A 290 23.25 7.05 1.16
N PHE A 291 22.27 7.49 0.32
CA PHE A 291 21.38 6.55 -0.36
C PHE A 291 22.15 5.69 -1.37
N LEU A 292 21.80 4.41 -1.43
CA LEU A 292 22.50 3.42 -2.26
C LEU A 292 22.58 3.87 -3.73
N LEU A 293 21.44 4.26 -4.32
CA LEU A 293 21.36 4.54 -5.75
C LEU A 293 22.03 5.85 -6.20
N THR A 294 22.14 6.83 -5.32
CA THR A 294 22.69 8.16 -5.64
C THR A 294 24.11 8.32 -5.12
N GLY A 295 24.47 7.62 -4.05
CA GLY A 295 25.70 7.85 -3.31
C GLY A 295 25.75 9.22 -2.64
N THR A 296 24.60 9.86 -2.43
CA THR A 296 24.42 11.17 -1.77
C THR A 296 23.38 11.09 -0.67
N GLU A 297 23.16 12.18 0.06
CA GLU A 297 22.10 12.29 1.07
C GLU A 297 20.69 12.45 0.46
N ASN A 298 20.58 12.64 -0.83
CA ASN A 298 19.31 12.77 -1.55
C ASN A 298 18.89 11.43 -2.18
N CYS A 299 17.64 11.02 -1.95
CA CYS A 299 17.09 9.81 -2.57
C CYS A 299 16.72 10.04 -4.04
N VAL A 300 16.69 8.96 -4.81
CA VAL A 300 16.13 8.97 -6.16
C VAL A 300 14.63 8.63 -6.12
N GLU A 301 13.88 9.25 -7.03
CA GLU A 301 12.46 8.99 -7.18
C GLU A 301 12.20 7.64 -7.88
N PRO A 302 11.19 6.84 -7.44
CA PRO A 302 10.85 5.57 -8.09
C PRO A 302 10.62 5.66 -9.60
N ARG A 303 10.01 6.74 -10.09
CA ARG A 303 9.77 6.94 -11.52
C ARG A 303 11.06 7.10 -12.33
N THR A 304 12.07 7.71 -11.73
CA THR A 304 13.40 7.84 -12.36
C THR A 304 14.08 6.47 -12.46
N VAL A 305 13.99 5.64 -11.41
CA VAL A 305 14.47 4.25 -11.44
C VAL A 305 13.76 3.44 -12.51
N GLN A 306 12.42 3.56 -12.59
CA GLN A 306 11.62 2.89 -13.63
C GLN A 306 12.03 3.28 -15.04
N ARG A 307 12.28 4.58 -15.30
CA ARG A 307 12.75 5.06 -16.62
C ARG A 307 14.14 4.52 -16.96
N ARG A 308 15.07 4.56 -16.01
CA ARG A 308 16.43 4.01 -16.21
C ARG A 308 16.39 2.50 -16.44
N TYR A 309 15.54 1.77 -15.72
CA TYR A 309 15.34 0.35 -15.94
C TYR A 309 14.75 0.03 -17.32
N ALA A 310 13.76 0.79 -17.77
CA ALA A 310 13.22 0.64 -19.14
C ALA A 310 14.29 0.90 -20.22
N ALA A 311 15.15 1.91 -20.04
CA ALA A 311 16.28 2.18 -20.92
C ALA A 311 17.31 1.04 -20.92
N LEU A 312 17.61 0.47 -19.75
CA LEU A 312 18.48 -0.70 -19.59
C LEU A 312 17.94 -1.91 -20.37
N LEU A 313 16.65 -2.24 -20.22
CA LEU A 313 16.02 -3.35 -20.95
C LEU A 313 16.14 -3.16 -22.46
N LYS A 314 15.91 -1.91 -22.94
CA LYS A 314 16.08 -1.59 -24.37
C LYS A 314 17.52 -1.79 -24.84
N LYS A 315 18.51 -1.36 -24.04
CA LYS A 315 19.94 -1.58 -24.32
C LYS A 315 20.29 -3.07 -24.41
N CYS A 316 19.73 -3.89 -23.53
CA CYS A 316 19.93 -5.34 -23.50
C CYS A 316 19.05 -6.11 -24.51
N GLN A 317 18.26 -5.40 -25.35
CA GLN A 317 17.33 -6.00 -26.33
C GLN A 317 16.30 -6.95 -25.66
N ILE A 318 15.83 -6.60 -24.45
CA ILE A 318 14.85 -7.34 -23.70
C ILE A 318 13.49 -6.64 -23.83
N PRO A 319 12.38 -7.37 -24.07
CA PRO A 319 11.04 -6.81 -24.10
C PRO A 319 10.71 -6.04 -22.82
N HIS A 320 9.97 -4.94 -22.94
CA HIS A 320 9.64 -4.10 -21.79
C HIS A 320 8.81 -4.85 -20.77
N ILE A 321 9.36 -5.01 -19.58
CA ILE A 321 8.72 -5.56 -18.38
C ILE A 321 8.84 -4.54 -17.25
N LYS A 322 7.77 -4.36 -16.47
CA LYS A 322 7.79 -3.44 -15.33
C LYS A 322 8.79 -3.90 -14.27
N ILE A 323 9.52 -2.98 -13.64
CA ILE A 323 10.48 -3.32 -12.57
C ILE A 323 9.83 -4.13 -11.42
N HIS A 324 8.52 -3.92 -11.15
CA HIS A 324 7.79 -4.72 -10.14
C HIS A 324 7.69 -6.20 -10.51
N SER A 325 7.76 -6.53 -11.80
CA SER A 325 7.79 -7.92 -12.25
C SER A 325 9.07 -8.67 -11.86
N LEU A 326 10.18 -7.96 -11.56
CA LEU A 326 11.38 -8.61 -10.99
C LEU A 326 11.09 -9.27 -9.64
N ARG A 327 10.25 -8.64 -8.83
CA ARG A 327 9.80 -9.22 -7.56
C ARG A 327 8.89 -10.44 -7.80
N HIS A 328 8.01 -10.40 -8.80
CA HIS A 328 7.23 -11.57 -9.20
C HIS A 328 8.14 -12.69 -9.71
N GLN A 329 9.12 -12.35 -10.54
CA GLN A 329 10.13 -13.28 -11.04
C GLN A 329 10.92 -13.96 -9.90
N PHE A 330 11.35 -13.18 -8.89
CA PHE A 330 11.99 -13.71 -7.69
C PHE A 330 11.08 -14.72 -6.98
N SER A 331 9.81 -14.38 -6.80
CA SER A 331 8.84 -15.27 -6.16
C SER A 331 8.62 -16.56 -6.94
N CYS A 332 8.50 -16.46 -8.28
CA CYS A 332 8.34 -17.61 -9.15
C CYS A 332 9.54 -18.54 -9.08
N ARG A 333 10.75 -18.00 -9.17
CA ARG A 333 12.00 -18.79 -9.07
C ARG A 333 12.14 -19.47 -7.71
N TRP A 334 11.76 -18.79 -6.63
CA TRP A 334 11.76 -19.37 -5.28
C TRP A 334 10.87 -20.61 -5.20
N ILE A 335 9.66 -20.50 -5.77
CA ILE A 335 8.67 -21.57 -5.78
C ILE A 335 9.09 -22.70 -6.71
N GLU A 336 9.65 -22.40 -7.91
CA GLU A 336 10.18 -23.40 -8.86
C GLU A 336 11.30 -24.25 -8.26
N GLN A 337 12.07 -23.70 -7.32
CA GLN A 337 13.11 -24.44 -6.58
C GLN A 337 12.54 -25.27 -5.42
N GLY A 338 11.23 -25.26 -5.18
CA GLY A 338 10.60 -25.99 -4.08
C GLY A 338 10.86 -25.42 -2.70
N PHE A 339 11.33 -24.17 -2.59
CA PHE A 339 11.63 -23.53 -1.31
C PHE A 339 10.37 -23.15 -0.55
N ASP A 340 10.48 -23.07 0.77
CA ASP A 340 9.37 -22.79 1.67
C ASP A 340 8.67 -21.44 1.40
N THR A 341 7.34 -21.48 1.28
CA THR A 341 6.50 -20.32 0.98
C THR A 341 6.36 -19.36 2.16
N LYS A 342 6.54 -19.83 3.39
CA LYS A 342 6.50 -18.96 4.59
C LYS A 342 7.72 -18.07 4.62
N SER A 343 8.91 -18.63 4.39
CA SER A 343 10.16 -17.86 4.27
C SER A 343 10.09 -16.85 3.12
N LEU A 344 9.52 -17.22 1.98
CA LEU A 344 9.27 -16.28 0.88
C LEU A 344 8.37 -15.11 1.32
N SER A 345 7.28 -15.41 2.02
CA SER A 345 6.35 -14.38 2.53
C SER A 345 7.04 -13.41 3.50
N GLU A 346 7.91 -13.90 4.36
CA GLU A 346 8.71 -13.10 5.31
C GLU A 346 9.73 -12.21 4.57
N ILE A 347 10.51 -12.77 3.63
CA ILE A 347 11.47 -12.04 2.79
C ILE A 347 10.77 -10.93 2.00
N LEU A 348 9.62 -11.22 1.42
CA LEU A 348 8.85 -10.26 0.67
C LEU A 348 8.13 -9.23 1.57
N GLY A 349 7.89 -9.53 2.84
CA GLY A 349 7.11 -8.71 3.75
C GLY A 349 5.64 -8.61 3.30
N HIS A 350 5.03 -9.75 3.00
CA HIS A 350 3.60 -9.85 2.76
C HIS A 350 2.86 -9.91 4.10
N THR A 351 1.75 -9.19 4.21
CA THR A 351 0.88 -9.22 5.40
C THR A 351 0.11 -10.52 5.53
N SER A 352 -0.01 -11.28 4.45
CA SER A 352 -0.70 -12.56 4.37
C SER A 352 0.03 -13.50 3.42
N VAL A 353 0.26 -14.72 3.87
CA VAL A 353 0.79 -15.82 3.05
C VAL A 353 -0.09 -16.11 1.85
N LYS A 354 -1.40 -15.80 1.93
CA LYS A 354 -2.33 -15.93 0.81
C LYS A 354 -1.86 -15.14 -0.42
N THR A 355 -1.32 -13.93 -0.23
CA THR A 355 -0.77 -13.14 -1.36
C THR A 355 0.38 -13.84 -2.05
N THR A 356 1.19 -14.61 -1.33
CA THR A 356 2.26 -15.44 -1.87
C THR A 356 1.69 -16.68 -2.57
N LEU A 357 0.66 -17.30 -1.98
CA LEU A 357 -0.01 -18.48 -2.56
C LEU A 357 -0.82 -18.14 -3.83
N ASP A 358 -1.42 -16.95 -3.91
CA ASP A 358 -2.12 -16.49 -5.12
C ASP A 358 -1.15 -16.38 -6.32
N LEU A 359 0.13 -16.03 -6.07
CA LEU A 359 1.20 -16.11 -7.08
C LEU A 359 1.50 -17.57 -7.51
N TYR A 360 1.42 -18.51 -6.56
CA TYR A 360 1.67 -19.92 -6.79
C TYR A 360 0.69 -20.58 -7.77
N VAL A 361 -0.59 -20.16 -7.72
CA VAL A 361 -1.65 -20.74 -8.57
C VAL A 361 -1.36 -20.53 -10.07
N HIS A 362 -0.69 -19.42 -10.44
CA HIS A 362 -0.39 -19.11 -11.84
C HIS A 362 0.79 -19.89 -12.42
N ILE A 363 1.69 -20.40 -11.58
CA ILE A 363 2.92 -21.09 -12.01
C ILE A 363 2.66 -22.62 -12.24
N GLN A 364 1.66 -23.17 -11.59
CA GLN A 364 1.48 -24.61 -11.43
C GLN A 364 0.94 -25.41 -12.63
N ALA A 365 0.54 -24.82 -13.73
CA ALA A 365 -0.06 -25.62 -14.80
C ALA A 365 0.95 -26.60 -15.43
N GLU A 366 2.19 -26.18 -15.66
CA GLU A 366 3.26 -27.03 -16.21
C GLU A 366 3.90 -27.92 -15.14
N THR A 367 4.15 -27.37 -13.96
CA THR A 367 4.80 -28.06 -12.82
C THR A 367 3.91 -29.16 -12.22
N LYS A 368 2.59 -29.04 -12.30
CA LYS A 368 1.65 -30.09 -11.84
C LYS A 368 1.88 -31.43 -12.53
N ARG A 369 2.15 -31.41 -13.82
CA ARG A 369 2.43 -32.63 -14.57
C ARG A 369 3.74 -33.27 -14.12
N GLU A 370 4.77 -32.48 -13.86
CA GLU A 370 6.05 -32.95 -13.35
C GLU A 370 5.89 -33.56 -11.95
N TYR A 371 5.14 -32.91 -11.04
CA TYR A 371 4.88 -33.48 -9.71
C TYR A 371 4.07 -34.76 -9.77
N MET A 372 3.08 -34.88 -10.66
CA MET A 372 2.33 -36.14 -10.85
C MET A 372 3.24 -37.25 -11.37
N ASN A 373 4.19 -36.94 -12.27
CA ASN A 373 5.16 -37.93 -12.74
C ASN A 373 6.11 -38.36 -11.63
N GLN A 374 6.56 -37.45 -10.75
CA GLN A 374 7.41 -37.80 -9.61
C GLN A 374 6.70 -38.70 -8.58
N LEU A 375 5.38 -38.53 -8.39
CA LEU A 375 4.58 -39.40 -7.51
C LEU A 375 4.38 -40.81 -8.04
N THR A 376 4.59 -41.02 -9.33
CA THR A 376 4.46 -42.35 -9.99
C THR A 376 5.79 -43.09 -10.08
N THR A 377 6.88 -42.45 -9.67
CA THR A 377 8.19 -43.10 -9.59
C THR A 377 8.37 -43.67 -8.17
N PRO A 378 8.45 -45.00 -7.96
CA PRO A 378 8.58 -45.59 -6.63
C PRO A 378 9.90 -45.24 -5.94
#